data_eaa27faeb53fcebdf972937bba6b699e
#
_entry.id   eaa27faeb53fcebdf972937bba6b699e
#
_cell.length_a   1.000
_cell.length_b   1.000
_cell.length_c   1.000
_cell.angle_alpha   90.00
_cell.angle_beta   90.00
_cell.angle_gamma   90.00
#
_symmetry.space_group_name_H-M   'P 1'
#
loop_
_entity.id
_entity.type
_entity.pdbx_description
1 polymer ?
#
loop_
_entity_poly.entity_id
_entity_poly.type
_entity_poly.pdbx_seq_one_letter_code
_entity_poly.pdbx_strand_id
1 'polypeptide(L)'
;FGGVLPIRVQDREITAGQTVTVEFTAADLNLLGYQFTLEFAADKLYLVEVLPGLATIDNFGLSFLEEGVLTTSWHSPEAVPMGDGQALFSLSFQAQASGNLRDLLAVSSRYTQAEAYDGSEEVLDLQLTFDGQTLVDNFQLYQNRPNPFREQTAIGFQLSQPEEITLSVTDAAGKVVWRYQGAYGKGYHEVQLDQLPAKGVYYYRLETATHTATRKMIYLD
;
A
#
# COMPACT_ATOMS: atom_id res chain seq x y z
N PHE A 1 4.52 -5.68 -22.56
CA PHE A 1 3.62 -5.69 -21.40
C PHE A 1 4.06 -6.86 -20.54
N GLY A 2 4.67 -6.57 -19.40
CA GLY A 2 5.08 -7.57 -18.42
C GLY A 2 3.88 -8.33 -17.90
N GLY A 3 4.09 -9.58 -17.49
CA GLY A 3 3.09 -10.38 -16.80
C GLY A 3 2.72 -9.79 -15.43
N VAL A 4 1.88 -10.49 -14.70
CA VAL A 4 1.51 -10.16 -13.31
C VAL A 4 2.03 -11.25 -12.39
N LEU A 5 2.69 -10.89 -11.30
CA LEU A 5 2.98 -11.77 -10.18
C LEU A 5 1.90 -11.62 -9.11
N PRO A 6 0.98 -12.57 -8.96
CA PRO A 6 0.06 -12.58 -7.83
C PRO A 6 0.78 -13.05 -6.56
N ILE A 7 0.86 -12.18 -5.55
CA ILE A 7 1.17 -12.59 -4.19
C ILE A 7 -0.14 -12.98 -3.52
N ARG A 8 -0.22 -14.22 -3.04
CA ARG A 8 -1.43 -14.80 -2.45
C ARG A 8 -1.37 -14.75 -0.94
N VAL A 9 -2.47 -14.39 -0.34
CA VAL A 9 -2.74 -14.41 1.10
C VAL A 9 -4.05 -15.12 1.33
N GLN A 10 -4.11 -16.05 2.29
CA GLN A 10 -5.37 -16.64 2.68
C GLN A 10 -6.22 -15.59 3.41
N ASP A 11 -7.36 -15.21 2.81
CA ASP A 11 -8.30 -14.32 3.47
C ASP A 11 -8.99 -15.01 4.64
N ARG A 12 -9.12 -14.29 5.73
CA ARG A 12 -9.85 -14.76 6.91
C ARG A 12 -10.28 -13.59 7.78
N GLU A 13 -11.33 -13.82 8.52
CA GLU A 13 -11.73 -12.94 9.60
C GLU A 13 -10.77 -13.10 10.79
N ILE A 14 -10.38 -11.98 11.37
CA ILE A 14 -9.58 -11.91 12.58
C ILE A 14 -10.37 -11.24 13.70
N THR A 15 -10.09 -11.61 14.94
CA THR A 15 -10.75 -11.09 16.12
C THR A 15 -9.79 -10.28 16.96
N ALA A 16 -10.26 -9.18 17.56
CA ALA A 16 -9.46 -8.36 18.48
C ALA A 16 -8.79 -9.21 19.58
N GLY A 17 -7.50 -8.97 19.83
CA GLY A 17 -6.66 -9.72 20.76
C GLY A 17 -6.04 -11.00 20.19
N GLN A 18 -6.43 -11.44 19.00
CA GLN A 18 -5.85 -12.61 18.34
C GLN A 18 -4.47 -12.28 17.75
N THR A 19 -3.52 -13.21 17.91
CA THR A 19 -2.28 -13.20 17.09
C THR A 19 -2.53 -14.03 15.83
N VAL A 20 -2.23 -13.44 14.68
CA VAL A 20 -2.43 -14.05 13.39
C VAL A 20 -1.14 -14.05 12.58
N THR A 21 -0.75 -15.20 12.06
CA THR A 21 0.34 -15.29 11.07
C THR A 21 -0.25 -15.23 9.68
N VAL A 22 0.20 -14.28 8.89
CA VAL A 22 -0.20 -14.06 7.50
C VAL A 22 0.96 -14.50 6.62
N GLU A 23 0.73 -15.51 5.81
CA GLU A 23 1.70 -16.04 4.85
C GLU A 23 1.49 -15.38 3.49
N PHE A 24 2.58 -14.88 2.91
CA PHE A 24 2.63 -14.31 1.58
C PHE A 24 3.30 -15.30 0.64
N THR A 25 2.55 -15.84 -0.29
CA THR A 25 3.01 -16.89 -1.21
C THR A 25 3.02 -16.42 -2.65
N ALA A 26 3.89 -17.02 -3.46
CA ALA A 26 3.88 -16.90 -4.92
C ALA A 26 3.95 -18.29 -5.52
N ALA A 27 3.64 -18.41 -6.81
CA ALA A 27 3.61 -19.73 -7.45
C ALA A 27 4.03 -19.69 -8.92
N ASP A 28 4.52 -20.83 -9.38
CA ASP A 28 4.67 -21.21 -10.79
C ASP A 28 5.53 -20.28 -11.65
N LEU A 29 6.59 -19.71 -11.07
CA LEU A 29 7.58 -18.95 -11.84
C LEU A 29 8.99 -19.14 -11.29
N ASN A 30 9.99 -18.79 -12.11
CA ASN A 30 11.36 -18.60 -11.66
C ASN A 30 11.54 -17.13 -11.28
N LEU A 31 11.88 -16.83 -10.04
CA LEU A 31 11.95 -15.49 -9.49
C LEU A 31 13.40 -15.04 -9.30
N LEU A 32 13.80 -13.93 -9.89
CA LEU A 32 15.09 -13.27 -9.66
C LEU A 32 15.02 -12.25 -8.53
N GLY A 33 13.87 -11.60 -8.37
CA GLY A 33 13.71 -10.60 -7.31
C GLY A 33 12.32 -10.01 -7.27
N TYR A 34 12.03 -9.33 -6.17
CA TYR A 34 10.83 -8.52 -6.01
C TYR A 34 11.07 -7.38 -5.04
N GLN A 35 10.28 -6.34 -5.17
CA GLN A 35 10.21 -5.26 -4.20
C GLN A 35 8.82 -4.66 -4.17
N PHE A 36 8.37 -4.19 -3.01
CA PHE A 36 7.11 -3.47 -2.86
C PHE A 36 6.98 -2.81 -1.48
N THR A 37 6.00 -1.95 -1.36
CA THR A 37 5.50 -1.43 -0.09
C THR A 37 4.28 -2.22 0.33
N LEU A 38 4.27 -2.82 1.52
CA LEU A 38 3.07 -3.38 2.15
C LEU A 38 2.50 -2.34 3.11
N GLU A 39 1.21 -2.09 2.97
CA GLU A 39 0.44 -1.25 3.88
C GLU A 39 -0.52 -2.09 4.69
N PHE A 40 -0.67 -1.77 5.96
CA PHE A 40 -1.62 -2.41 6.86
C PHE A 40 -2.31 -1.38 7.75
N ALA A 41 -3.51 -1.69 8.19
CA ALA A 41 -4.29 -0.82 9.08
C ALA A 41 -3.64 -0.77 10.48
N ALA A 42 -2.78 0.22 10.74
CA ALA A 42 -2.01 0.34 12.00
C ALA A 42 -2.89 0.56 13.24
N ASP A 43 -4.12 1.03 13.07
CA ASP A 43 -5.13 1.14 14.14
C ASP A 43 -5.78 -0.20 14.48
N LYS A 44 -5.58 -1.22 13.64
CA LYS A 44 -6.19 -2.55 13.80
C LYS A 44 -5.20 -3.70 13.87
N LEU A 45 -4.00 -3.52 13.34
CA LEU A 45 -2.94 -4.53 13.31
C LEU A 45 -1.65 -3.95 13.89
N TYR A 46 -1.02 -4.71 14.76
CA TYR A 46 0.33 -4.44 15.26
C TYR A 46 1.26 -5.54 14.79
N LEU A 47 2.33 -5.19 14.04
CA LEU A 47 3.32 -6.17 13.60
C LEU A 47 4.16 -6.64 14.79
N VAL A 48 4.12 -7.93 15.06
CA VAL A 48 4.86 -8.58 16.13
C VAL A 48 6.20 -9.10 15.63
N GLU A 49 6.19 -9.78 14.47
CA GLU A 49 7.37 -10.48 13.97
C GLU A 49 7.31 -10.66 12.45
N VAL A 50 8.49 -10.64 11.83
CA VAL A 50 8.72 -11.08 10.44
C VAL A 50 9.29 -12.48 10.48
N LEU A 51 8.56 -13.44 9.94
CA LEU A 51 8.96 -14.84 9.86
C LEU A 51 9.58 -15.13 8.49
N PRO A 52 10.75 -15.80 8.44
CA PRO A 52 11.46 -16.02 7.19
C PRO A 52 10.72 -16.98 6.26
N GLY A 53 10.86 -16.72 4.97
CA GLY A 53 10.56 -17.60 3.86
C GLY A 53 11.72 -17.55 2.89
N LEU A 54 11.46 -17.13 1.65
CA LEU A 54 12.48 -16.75 0.70
C LEU A 54 13.23 -15.50 1.16
N ALA A 55 12.51 -14.49 1.66
CA ALA A 55 13.07 -13.31 2.30
C ALA A 55 13.22 -13.49 3.82
N THR A 56 14.22 -12.81 4.39
CA THR A 56 14.50 -12.76 5.83
C THR A 56 14.29 -11.34 6.35
N ILE A 57 14.43 -11.13 7.66
CA ILE A 57 14.28 -9.81 8.28
C ILE A 57 15.14 -8.73 7.63
N ASP A 58 16.31 -9.07 7.10
CA ASP A 58 17.23 -8.13 6.45
C ASP A 58 16.68 -7.57 5.13
N ASN A 59 15.64 -8.17 4.58
CA ASN A 59 14.95 -7.73 3.38
C ASN A 59 13.83 -6.72 3.65
N PHE A 60 13.66 -6.28 4.90
CA PHE A 60 12.55 -5.43 5.32
C PHE A 60 13.00 -4.07 5.84
N GLY A 61 12.32 -3.01 5.39
CA GLY A 61 12.40 -1.67 5.98
C GLY A 61 11.21 -1.46 6.92
N LEU A 62 11.51 -1.33 8.23
CA LEU A 62 10.52 -1.28 9.31
C LEU A 62 10.36 0.12 9.94
N SER A 63 10.91 1.16 9.31
CA SER A 63 10.96 2.51 9.89
C SER A 63 9.59 3.20 9.99
N PHE A 64 8.58 2.70 9.30
CA PHE A 64 7.25 3.33 9.20
C PHE A 64 6.11 2.45 9.73
N LEU A 65 6.42 1.52 10.65
CA LEU A 65 5.42 0.59 11.21
C LEU A 65 4.28 1.30 11.94
N GLU A 66 4.56 2.41 12.63
CA GLU A 66 3.53 3.22 13.30
C GLU A 66 2.52 3.83 12.32
N GLU A 67 2.90 3.96 11.05
CA GLU A 67 2.04 4.43 9.98
C GLU A 67 1.35 3.28 9.22
N GLY A 68 1.57 2.05 9.65
CA GLY A 68 1.06 0.86 8.97
C GLY A 68 1.78 0.55 7.67
N VAL A 69 3.08 0.82 7.60
CA VAL A 69 3.87 0.64 6.37
C VAL A 69 5.14 -0.13 6.66
N LEU A 70 5.42 -1.12 5.83
CA LEU A 70 6.73 -1.74 5.70
C LEU A 70 7.11 -1.87 4.22
N THR A 71 8.40 -1.84 3.93
CA THR A 71 8.92 -2.11 2.59
C THR A 71 9.63 -3.46 2.59
N THR A 72 9.64 -4.14 1.46
CA THR A 72 10.42 -5.35 1.27
C THR A 72 11.12 -5.34 -0.07
N SER A 73 12.36 -5.87 -0.09
CA SER A 73 13.13 -6.05 -1.29
C SER A 73 14.01 -7.29 -1.14
N TRP A 74 13.86 -8.20 -2.07
CA TRP A 74 14.64 -9.44 -2.12
C TRP A 74 15.13 -9.67 -3.55
N HIS A 75 16.34 -10.21 -3.70
CA HIS A 75 16.89 -10.59 -4.99
C HIS A 75 17.85 -11.79 -4.84
N SER A 76 18.03 -12.51 -5.94
CA SER A 76 18.99 -13.61 -6.07
C SER A 76 19.78 -13.43 -7.37
N PRO A 77 21.07 -13.81 -7.39
CA PRO A 77 21.87 -13.81 -8.62
C PRO A 77 21.44 -14.87 -9.65
N GLU A 78 20.72 -15.89 -9.19
CA GLU A 78 20.15 -16.95 -10.03
C GLU A 78 18.66 -17.03 -9.77
N ALA A 79 17.90 -17.34 -10.82
CA ALA A 79 16.45 -17.48 -10.71
C ALA A 79 16.08 -18.65 -9.77
N VAL A 80 15.26 -18.37 -8.78
CA VAL A 80 14.78 -19.36 -7.81
C VAL A 80 13.43 -19.87 -8.28
N PRO A 81 13.28 -21.20 -8.53
CA PRO A 81 12.00 -21.75 -8.89
C PRO A 81 11.02 -21.67 -7.72
N MET A 82 9.88 -21.02 -7.93
CA MET A 82 8.81 -20.92 -6.96
C MET A 82 7.78 -22.02 -7.23
N GLY A 83 7.66 -22.94 -6.28
CA GLY A 83 6.58 -23.94 -6.30
C GLY A 83 5.24 -23.33 -5.86
N ASP A 84 4.14 -24.03 -6.15
CA ASP A 84 2.81 -23.57 -5.73
C ASP A 84 2.72 -23.45 -4.20
N GLY A 85 2.31 -22.27 -3.74
CA GLY A 85 2.18 -21.95 -2.32
C GLY A 85 3.50 -21.78 -1.56
N GLN A 86 4.63 -21.63 -2.23
CA GLN A 86 5.90 -21.32 -1.55
C GLN A 86 5.86 -19.94 -0.90
N ALA A 87 6.21 -19.88 0.38
CA ALA A 87 6.22 -18.63 1.13
C ALA A 87 7.38 -17.72 0.68
N LEU A 88 7.05 -16.51 0.29
CA LEU A 88 8.02 -15.43 0.17
C LEU A 88 8.49 -15.00 1.57
N PHE A 89 7.57 -14.86 2.49
CA PHE A 89 7.75 -14.58 3.93
C PHE A 89 6.41 -14.71 4.63
N SER A 90 6.41 -14.61 5.97
CA SER A 90 5.19 -14.47 6.75
C SER A 90 5.31 -13.31 7.74
N LEU A 91 4.18 -12.70 8.08
CA LEU A 91 4.10 -11.65 9.08
C LEU A 91 3.17 -12.09 10.21
N SER A 92 3.65 -11.97 11.44
CA SER A 92 2.82 -12.19 12.62
C SER A 92 2.27 -10.85 13.11
N PHE A 93 0.94 -10.72 13.12
CA PHE A 93 0.24 -9.55 13.62
C PHE A 93 -0.55 -9.87 14.88
N GLN A 94 -0.59 -8.92 15.81
CA GLN A 94 -1.59 -8.89 16.86
C GLN A 94 -2.76 -8.00 16.41
N ALA A 95 -3.96 -8.57 16.35
CA ALA A 95 -5.16 -7.84 16.01
C ALA A 95 -5.61 -6.95 17.17
N GLN A 96 -5.71 -5.64 16.94
CA GLN A 96 -6.24 -4.65 17.88
C GLN A 96 -7.76 -4.47 17.73
N ALA A 97 -8.28 -4.81 16.55
CA ALA A 97 -9.71 -4.81 16.23
C ALA A 97 -10.04 -5.99 15.31
N SER A 98 -11.32 -6.37 15.27
CA SER A 98 -11.80 -7.40 14.36
C SER A 98 -11.95 -6.86 12.93
N GLY A 99 -11.80 -7.74 11.92
CA GLY A 99 -11.94 -7.41 10.52
C GLY A 99 -11.50 -8.55 9.60
N ASN A 100 -11.62 -8.38 8.29
CA ASN A 100 -11.09 -9.32 7.30
C ASN A 100 -9.69 -8.87 6.84
N LEU A 101 -8.77 -9.79 6.65
CA LEU A 101 -7.39 -9.47 6.20
C LEU A 101 -7.38 -8.69 4.90
N ARG A 102 -8.27 -9.00 3.95
CA ARG A 102 -8.39 -8.27 2.68
C ARG A 102 -8.66 -6.76 2.83
N ASP A 103 -9.33 -6.37 3.90
CA ASP A 103 -9.65 -4.97 4.19
C ASP A 103 -8.56 -4.27 4.98
N LEU A 104 -7.56 -5.03 5.44
CA LEU A 104 -6.53 -4.57 6.37
C LEU A 104 -5.13 -4.53 5.75
N LEU A 105 -4.93 -5.18 4.59
CA LEU A 105 -3.63 -5.31 3.93
C LEU A 105 -3.73 -4.83 2.48
N ALA A 106 -2.71 -4.12 2.01
CA ALA A 106 -2.58 -3.71 0.62
C ALA A 106 -1.12 -3.65 0.18
N VAL A 107 -0.86 -3.93 -1.09
CA VAL A 107 0.45 -3.67 -1.73
C VAL A 107 0.37 -2.34 -2.46
N SER A 108 1.42 -1.54 -2.35
CA SER A 108 1.53 -0.25 -3.02
C SER A 108 2.95 0.02 -3.51
N SER A 109 3.11 1.08 -4.29
CA SER A 109 4.40 1.62 -4.73
C SER A 109 4.78 2.90 -3.97
N ARG A 110 4.26 3.11 -2.78
CA ARG A 110 4.39 4.37 -2.02
C ARG A 110 5.84 4.73 -1.66
N TYR A 111 6.65 3.74 -1.27
CA TYR A 111 8.07 3.92 -0.93
C TYR A 111 8.97 3.13 -1.86
N THR A 112 8.54 1.95 -2.25
CA THR A 112 9.25 1.05 -3.12
C THR A 112 8.31 0.63 -4.23
N GLN A 113 8.73 0.79 -5.48
CA GLN A 113 7.95 0.36 -6.66
C GLN A 113 7.52 -1.09 -6.48
N ALA A 114 6.23 -1.37 -6.68
CA ALA A 114 5.71 -2.73 -6.59
C ALA A 114 5.98 -3.45 -7.92
N GLU A 115 7.05 -4.23 -7.97
CA GLU A 115 7.51 -4.96 -9.14
C GLU A 115 8.25 -6.24 -8.76
N ALA A 116 8.29 -7.19 -9.68
CA ALA A 116 9.08 -8.39 -9.59
C ALA A 116 9.82 -8.64 -10.90
N TYR A 117 10.83 -9.50 -10.84
CA TYR A 117 11.66 -9.86 -11.98
C TYR A 117 11.64 -11.39 -12.11
N ASP A 118 11.21 -11.88 -13.27
CA ASP A 118 11.22 -13.30 -13.56
C ASP A 118 12.60 -13.80 -14.01
N GLY A 119 12.73 -15.12 -14.22
CA GLY A 119 13.97 -15.75 -14.66
C GLY A 119 14.47 -15.33 -16.05
N SER A 120 13.66 -14.57 -16.79
CA SER A 120 14.01 -13.99 -18.09
C SER A 120 14.35 -12.49 -17.98
N GLU A 121 14.45 -11.97 -16.77
CA GLU A 121 14.66 -10.55 -16.45
C GLU A 121 13.49 -9.66 -16.91
N GLU A 122 12.31 -10.23 -17.19
CA GLU A 122 11.12 -9.45 -17.47
C GLU A 122 10.54 -8.85 -16.18
N VAL A 123 10.12 -7.58 -16.27
CA VAL A 123 9.47 -6.89 -15.15
C VAL A 123 8.00 -7.29 -15.11
N LEU A 124 7.56 -7.77 -13.94
CA LEU A 124 6.19 -8.16 -13.66
C LEU A 124 5.52 -7.15 -12.74
N ASP A 125 4.27 -6.81 -13.03
CA ASP A 125 3.40 -6.11 -12.09
C ASP A 125 3.11 -7.00 -10.88
N LEU A 126 3.24 -6.46 -9.67
CA LEU A 126 3.01 -7.22 -8.45
C LEU A 126 1.62 -6.88 -7.90
N GLN A 127 0.82 -7.92 -7.62
CA GLN A 127 -0.54 -7.76 -7.11
C GLN A 127 -0.79 -8.65 -5.88
N LEU A 128 -1.41 -8.09 -4.84
CA LEU A 128 -1.88 -8.86 -3.70
C LEU A 128 -3.23 -9.50 -4.02
N THR A 129 -3.37 -10.80 -3.75
CA THR A 129 -4.61 -11.55 -3.96
C THR A 129 -5.01 -12.28 -2.68
N PHE A 130 -6.31 -12.47 -2.47
CA PHE A 130 -6.85 -13.17 -1.31
C PHE A 130 -7.67 -14.37 -1.78
N ASP A 131 -7.30 -15.57 -1.34
CA ASP A 131 -7.94 -16.85 -1.74
C ASP A 131 -8.09 -17.02 -3.26
N GLY A 132 -7.05 -16.58 -4.00
CA GLY A 132 -7.06 -16.59 -5.47
C GLY A 132 -7.92 -15.49 -6.11
N GLN A 133 -8.49 -14.61 -5.32
CA GLN A 133 -9.18 -13.41 -5.83
C GLN A 133 -8.18 -12.27 -5.95
N THR A 134 -8.00 -11.75 -7.15
CA THR A 134 -7.22 -10.54 -7.36
C THR A 134 -7.98 -9.37 -6.75
N LEU A 135 -7.35 -8.61 -5.85
CA LEU A 135 -7.84 -7.27 -5.52
C LEU A 135 -7.66 -6.43 -6.78
N VAL A 136 -8.69 -6.40 -7.62
CA VAL A 136 -8.69 -5.63 -8.89
C VAL A 136 -8.58 -4.13 -8.61
N ASP A 137 -8.72 -3.73 -7.35
CA ASP A 137 -8.94 -2.36 -6.98
C ASP A 137 -7.91 -1.86 -5.95
N ASN A 138 -6.75 -1.46 -6.47
CA ASN A 138 -5.70 -0.80 -5.70
C ASN A 138 -5.93 0.72 -5.59
N PHE A 139 -7.19 1.19 -5.61
CA PHE A 139 -7.46 2.59 -5.35
C PHE A 139 -7.23 2.90 -3.87
N GLN A 140 -6.31 3.82 -3.59
CA GLN A 140 -6.02 4.25 -2.22
C GLN A 140 -5.63 5.72 -2.15
N LEU A 141 -6.15 6.42 -1.16
CA LEU A 141 -5.72 7.76 -0.79
C LEU A 141 -4.89 7.66 0.48
N TYR A 142 -3.65 8.14 0.47
CA TYR A 142 -2.74 8.06 1.61
C TYR A 142 -2.84 9.29 2.51
N GLN A 143 -2.33 9.16 3.73
CA GLN A 143 -2.16 10.29 4.63
C GLN A 143 -1.14 11.26 4.02
N ASN A 144 -1.48 12.55 3.98
CA ASN A 144 -0.56 13.59 3.52
C ASN A 144 0.71 13.64 4.37
N ARG A 145 1.82 14.01 3.76
CA ARG A 145 3.12 14.09 4.43
C ARG A 145 3.87 15.38 4.10
N PRO A 146 4.37 16.04 5.15
CA PRO A 146 4.13 15.81 6.58
C PRO A 146 2.67 16.07 6.99
N ASN A 147 2.22 15.49 8.12
CA ASN A 147 0.96 15.82 8.78
C ASN A 147 1.16 15.73 10.31
N PRO A 148 1.05 16.82 11.08
CA PRO A 148 0.77 18.18 10.62
C PRO A 148 1.86 18.78 9.72
N PHE A 149 1.49 19.80 8.92
CA PHE A 149 2.42 20.53 8.05
C PHE A 149 2.38 22.05 8.30
N ARG A 150 3.41 22.76 7.81
CA ARG A 150 3.56 24.21 8.02
C ARG A 150 3.63 25.00 6.71
N GLU A 151 4.34 24.49 5.72
CA GLU A 151 4.56 25.16 4.44
C GLU A 151 3.92 24.38 3.30
N GLN A 152 4.33 23.14 3.13
CA GLN A 152 3.87 22.26 2.06
C GLN A 152 3.65 20.85 2.56
N THR A 153 2.82 20.10 1.86
CA THR A 153 2.58 18.68 2.11
C THR A 153 2.32 17.96 0.80
N ALA A 154 2.73 16.71 0.73
CA ALA A 154 2.42 15.82 -0.39
C ALA A 154 1.19 14.96 -0.07
N ILE A 155 0.26 14.86 -1.01
CA ILE A 155 -0.90 13.98 -0.93
C ILE A 155 -0.64 12.84 -1.90
N GLY A 156 -0.33 11.65 -1.35
CA GLY A 156 -0.12 10.42 -2.11
C GLY A 156 -1.42 9.69 -2.39
N PHE A 157 -1.50 9.04 -3.54
CA PHE A 157 -2.59 8.15 -3.90
C PHE A 157 -2.14 7.05 -4.87
N GLN A 158 -2.90 5.95 -4.88
CA GLN A 158 -2.70 4.80 -5.76
C GLN A 158 -3.92 4.65 -6.67
N LEU A 159 -3.69 4.42 -7.96
CA LEU A 159 -4.72 4.11 -8.94
C LEU A 159 -4.55 2.67 -9.43
N SER A 160 -5.67 1.95 -9.54
CA SER A 160 -5.73 0.59 -10.09
C SER A 160 -5.61 0.55 -11.62
N GLN A 161 -5.93 1.64 -12.28
CA GLN A 161 -5.90 1.82 -13.75
C GLN A 161 -5.69 3.31 -14.09
N PRO A 162 -5.37 3.65 -15.35
CA PRO A 162 -5.30 5.05 -15.77
C PRO A 162 -6.66 5.72 -15.62
N GLU A 163 -6.72 6.83 -14.87
CA GLU A 163 -7.95 7.59 -14.63
C GLU A 163 -7.70 9.10 -14.53
N GLU A 164 -8.73 9.88 -14.79
CA GLU A 164 -8.76 11.29 -14.37
C GLU A 164 -9.16 11.38 -12.91
N ILE A 165 -8.41 12.17 -12.15
CA ILE A 165 -8.70 12.41 -10.74
C ILE A 165 -9.14 13.85 -10.50
N THR A 166 -9.97 14.04 -9.49
CA THR A 166 -10.22 15.33 -8.85
C THR A 166 -9.78 15.22 -7.38
N LEU A 167 -8.81 16.04 -7.00
CA LEU A 167 -8.40 16.18 -5.61
C LEU A 167 -8.91 17.53 -5.09
N SER A 168 -9.71 17.52 -4.05
CA SER A 168 -10.29 18.72 -3.44
C SER A 168 -9.96 18.81 -1.96
N VAL A 169 -9.76 20.03 -1.47
CA VAL A 169 -9.55 20.32 -0.04
C VAL A 169 -10.68 21.20 0.45
N THR A 170 -11.28 20.81 1.57
CA THR A 170 -12.35 21.55 2.26
C THR A 170 -11.90 21.97 3.65
N ASP A 171 -12.36 23.11 4.11
CA ASP A 171 -12.25 23.53 5.50
C ASP A 171 -13.24 22.77 6.41
N ALA A 172 -13.18 23.03 7.70
CA ALA A 172 -14.05 22.40 8.69
C ALA A 172 -15.55 22.74 8.51
N ALA A 173 -15.87 23.80 7.77
CA ALA A 173 -17.25 24.17 7.42
C ALA A 173 -17.73 23.51 6.12
N GLY A 174 -16.88 22.71 5.46
CA GLY A 174 -17.20 22.04 4.20
C GLY A 174 -17.01 22.90 2.95
N LYS A 175 -16.45 24.11 3.09
CA LYS A 175 -16.15 24.97 1.94
C LYS A 175 -14.90 24.47 1.22
N VAL A 176 -14.99 24.28 -0.10
CA VAL A 176 -13.83 23.94 -0.94
C VAL A 176 -12.90 25.15 -1.00
N VAL A 177 -11.65 24.94 -0.58
CA VAL A 177 -10.61 25.99 -0.54
C VAL A 177 -9.51 25.75 -1.58
N TRP A 178 -9.40 24.54 -2.10
CA TRP A 178 -8.45 24.18 -3.14
C TRP A 178 -8.98 23.01 -3.96
N ARG A 179 -8.65 22.97 -5.25
CA ARG A 179 -9.02 21.88 -6.17
C ARG A 179 -7.93 21.68 -7.22
N TYR A 180 -7.67 20.44 -7.53
CA TYR A 180 -6.76 20.00 -8.59
C TYR A 180 -7.41 18.91 -9.42
N GLN A 181 -7.14 18.88 -10.73
CA GLN A 181 -7.57 17.84 -11.65
C GLN A 181 -6.39 17.44 -12.53
N GLY A 182 -6.26 16.14 -12.82
CA GLY A 182 -5.21 15.62 -13.66
C GLY A 182 -5.48 14.19 -14.08
N ALA A 183 -4.89 13.78 -15.20
CA ALA A 183 -4.89 12.41 -15.68
C ALA A 183 -3.61 11.72 -15.24
N TYR A 184 -3.75 10.53 -14.63
CA TYR A 184 -2.64 9.73 -14.10
C TYR A 184 -2.74 8.30 -14.62
N GLY A 185 -1.57 7.67 -14.79
CA GLY A 185 -1.48 6.25 -15.09
C GLY A 185 -1.84 5.37 -13.88
N LYS A 186 -1.88 4.05 -14.08
CA LYS A 186 -1.89 3.07 -12.98
C LYS A 186 -0.64 3.25 -12.12
N GLY A 187 -0.77 3.10 -10.81
CA GLY A 187 0.34 3.15 -9.87
C GLY A 187 0.23 4.26 -8.82
N TYR A 188 1.31 4.46 -8.09
CA TYR A 188 1.43 5.50 -7.06
C TYR A 188 1.75 6.86 -7.65
N HIS A 189 1.09 7.91 -7.13
CA HIS A 189 1.29 9.31 -7.54
C HIS A 189 1.23 10.23 -6.32
N GLU A 190 1.81 11.42 -6.47
CA GLU A 190 1.75 12.48 -5.47
C GLU A 190 1.34 13.81 -6.10
N VAL A 191 0.56 14.56 -5.35
CA VAL A 191 0.23 15.96 -5.64
C VAL A 191 0.72 16.83 -4.49
N GLN A 192 1.52 17.84 -4.82
CA GLN A 192 1.99 18.81 -3.82
C GLN A 192 0.91 19.83 -3.52
N LEU A 193 0.72 20.12 -2.25
CA LEU A 193 -0.15 21.18 -1.74
C LEU A 193 0.69 22.17 -0.94
N ASP A 194 0.78 23.41 -1.41
CA ASP A 194 1.68 24.40 -0.83
C ASP A 194 0.98 25.22 0.29
N GLN A 195 -0.05 25.98 -0.04
CA GLN A 195 -0.66 26.91 0.91
C GLN A 195 -2.17 26.74 0.98
N LEU A 196 -2.69 26.90 2.20
CA LEU A 196 -4.11 26.97 2.50
C LEU A 196 -4.45 28.34 3.09
N PRO A 197 -5.71 28.81 2.97
CA PRO A 197 -6.12 30.17 3.36
C PRO A 197 -5.89 30.51 4.83
N ALA A 198 -5.99 29.53 5.72
CA ALA A 198 -5.84 29.68 7.15
C ALA A 198 -5.32 28.40 7.78
N LYS A 199 -4.77 28.50 8.98
CA LYS A 199 -4.34 27.35 9.77
C LYS A 199 -5.55 26.65 10.38
N GLY A 200 -5.46 25.33 10.54
CA GLY A 200 -6.56 24.55 11.09
C GLY A 200 -6.67 23.13 10.54
N VAL A 201 -7.84 22.55 10.75
CA VAL A 201 -8.20 21.22 10.28
C VAL A 201 -8.85 21.32 8.90
N TYR A 202 -8.39 20.50 7.99
CA TYR A 202 -8.90 20.36 6.64
C TYR A 202 -9.18 18.90 6.31
N TYR A 203 -10.04 18.69 5.32
CA TYR A 203 -10.32 17.39 4.74
C TYR A 203 -9.97 17.44 3.26
N TYR A 204 -9.22 16.46 2.78
CA TYR A 204 -8.96 16.30 1.34
C TYR A 204 -9.64 15.06 0.83
N ARG A 205 -10.19 15.17 -0.37
CA ARG A 205 -10.97 14.14 -1.03
C ARG A 205 -10.43 13.89 -2.42
N LEU A 206 -10.13 12.64 -2.72
CA LEU A 206 -9.80 12.15 -4.04
C LEU A 206 -11.05 11.52 -4.66
N GLU A 207 -11.37 11.92 -5.87
CA GLU A 207 -12.48 11.39 -6.66
C GLU A 207 -11.96 10.96 -8.02
N THR A 208 -12.37 9.75 -8.45
CA THR A 208 -12.23 9.25 -9.82
C THR A 208 -13.61 8.94 -10.39
N ALA A 209 -13.69 8.39 -11.60
CA ALA A 209 -14.97 7.97 -12.17
C ALA A 209 -15.68 6.87 -11.36
N THR A 210 -14.90 6.05 -10.63
CA THR A 210 -15.38 4.84 -9.96
C THR A 210 -15.21 4.87 -8.44
N HIS A 211 -14.30 5.72 -7.91
CA HIS A 211 -13.90 5.71 -6.50
C HIS A 211 -13.89 7.08 -5.88
N THR A 212 -14.03 7.08 -4.56
CA THR A 212 -13.85 8.28 -3.76
C THR A 212 -13.25 7.91 -2.39
N ALA A 213 -12.31 8.72 -1.91
CA ALA A 213 -11.74 8.59 -0.58
C ALA A 213 -11.50 9.97 0.04
N THR A 214 -11.60 10.07 1.37
CA THR A 214 -11.41 11.31 2.12
C THR A 214 -10.51 11.06 3.31
N ARG A 215 -9.59 12.02 3.58
CA ARG A 215 -8.73 12.02 4.75
C ARG A 215 -8.66 13.41 5.39
N LYS A 216 -8.23 13.43 6.65
CA LYS A 216 -8.04 14.66 7.43
C LYS A 216 -6.57 15.07 7.40
N MET A 217 -6.30 16.37 7.37
CA MET A 217 -4.98 16.96 7.56
C MET A 217 -5.02 18.16 8.49
N ILE A 218 -3.86 18.52 9.05
CA ILE A 218 -3.70 19.63 9.99
C ILE A 218 -2.62 20.57 9.45
N TYR A 219 -3.02 21.84 9.24
CA TYR A 219 -2.13 22.92 8.85
C TYR A 219 -1.81 23.79 10.07
N LEU A 220 -0.53 23.91 10.40
CA LEU A 220 -0.03 24.61 11.59
C LEU A 220 0.69 25.92 11.26
N ASP A 221 1.01 26.64 12.35
CA ASP A 221 1.90 27.81 12.34
C ASP A 221 3.34 27.46 12.05
#